data_8210f47c24cc52241d2288ebbb87cd18
#
_entry.id   8210f47c24cc52241d2288ebbb87cd18
#
_cell.length_a   1.000
_cell.length_b   1.000
_cell.length_c   1.000
_cell.angle_alpha   90.00
_cell.angle_beta   90.00
_cell.angle_gamma   90.00
#
_symmetry.space_group_name_H-M   'P 1'
#
loop_
_entity.id
_entity.type
_entity.pdbx_description
1 polymer ?
#
loop_
_entity_poly.entity_id
_entity_poly.type
_entity_poly.pdbx_seq_one_letter_code
_entity_poly.pdbx_strand_id
1 'polypeptide(L)'
;QSISFCGAAWVWYSLARGQLGLASHSYFWVVIPVVVCLVGLEGIAGPFRSMNHYHLLPLTVGAYLLFFEHGERARRLYAGGCLAIFVSVELGLLTLPALGLPYPPEAQRTGRWILFFASFASLMYVAELFLADLAEAERQLAGANTRLEELLENMLPASISQRLRREGRTFADAFGECSVLFADIVGYTALSESVPNVVNLLDAIFSRFDDLTEHSGLEKIKTIGDAYMVAAGIPEARPDHASALAELALRMQAAITEFPGLAIRIGINSGAVVAGVIGKKRFIYDLWGD
;
A
#
# COMPACT_ATOMS: atom_id res chain seq x y z
N GLN A 1 21.20 -31.41 -24.19
CA GLN A 1 20.86 -30.01 -24.56
C GLN A 1 19.34 -29.77 -24.64
N SER A 2 18.55 -30.70 -25.25
CA SER A 2 17.10 -30.55 -25.40
C SER A 2 16.37 -30.43 -24.07
N ILE A 3 16.75 -31.14 -23.03
CA ILE A 3 16.10 -31.15 -21.70
C ILE A 3 16.31 -29.81 -20.98
N SER A 4 17.50 -29.22 -21.10
CA SER A 4 17.82 -27.91 -20.51
C SER A 4 17.01 -26.79 -21.13
N PHE A 5 16.82 -26.84 -22.44
CA PHE A 5 16.04 -25.83 -23.17
C PHE A 5 14.56 -25.89 -22.81
N CYS A 6 14.00 -27.10 -22.69
CA CYS A 6 12.62 -27.29 -22.25
C CYS A 6 12.38 -26.83 -20.81
N GLY A 7 13.34 -27.07 -19.91
CA GLY A 7 13.26 -26.62 -18.52
C GLY A 7 13.29 -25.10 -18.40
N ALA A 8 14.22 -24.45 -19.10
CA ALA A 8 14.31 -22.99 -19.14
C ALA A 8 13.06 -22.35 -19.76
N ALA A 9 12.57 -22.94 -20.88
CA ALA A 9 11.33 -22.48 -21.52
C ALA A 9 10.11 -22.62 -20.61
N TRP A 10 10.02 -23.67 -19.80
CA TRP A 10 8.94 -23.86 -18.82
C TRP A 10 9.01 -22.83 -17.68
N VAL A 11 10.20 -22.53 -17.15
CA VAL A 11 10.37 -21.47 -16.15
C VAL A 11 9.94 -20.11 -16.72
N TRP A 12 10.38 -19.80 -17.93
CA TRP A 12 10.00 -18.60 -18.65
C TRP A 12 8.47 -18.50 -18.88
N TYR A 13 7.86 -19.58 -19.30
CA TYR A 13 6.41 -19.64 -19.48
C TYR A 13 5.64 -19.41 -18.18
N SER A 14 6.12 -20.00 -17.07
CA SER A 14 5.50 -19.85 -15.75
C SER A 14 5.64 -18.43 -15.22
N LEU A 15 6.80 -17.79 -15.41
CA LEU A 15 7.02 -16.37 -15.07
C LEU A 15 6.14 -15.43 -15.89
N ALA A 16 6.04 -15.68 -17.21
CA ALA A 16 5.20 -14.86 -18.10
C ALA A 16 3.71 -14.93 -17.75
N ARG A 17 3.27 -15.96 -17.03
CA ARG A 17 1.90 -16.12 -16.53
C ARG A 17 1.70 -15.64 -15.10
N GLY A 18 2.71 -15.04 -14.48
CA GLY A 18 2.62 -14.57 -13.09
C GLY A 18 2.57 -15.69 -12.04
N GLN A 19 2.91 -16.93 -12.42
CA GLN A 19 2.91 -18.09 -11.51
C GLN A 19 4.26 -18.23 -10.81
N LEU A 20 4.62 -17.25 -9.98
CA LEU A 20 5.91 -17.18 -9.29
C LEU A 20 6.23 -18.44 -8.46
N GLY A 21 5.26 -19.00 -7.74
CA GLY A 21 5.46 -20.22 -6.96
C GLY A 21 5.83 -21.42 -7.83
N LEU A 22 5.15 -21.61 -8.98
CA LEU A 22 5.43 -22.68 -9.92
C LEU A 22 6.76 -22.47 -10.63
N ALA A 23 7.09 -21.22 -10.98
CA ALA A 23 8.35 -20.84 -11.60
C ALA A 23 9.54 -21.10 -10.66
N SER A 24 9.42 -20.77 -9.39
CA SER A 24 10.48 -20.98 -8.39
C SER A 24 10.77 -22.48 -8.18
N HIS A 25 9.73 -23.31 -8.04
CA HIS A 25 9.90 -24.76 -7.94
C HIS A 25 10.51 -25.37 -9.18
N SER A 26 10.04 -24.97 -10.37
CA SER A 26 10.58 -25.47 -11.64
C SER A 26 12.03 -25.07 -11.84
N TYR A 27 12.40 -23.85 -11.45
CA TYR A 27 13.76 -23.36 -11.52
C TYR A 27 14.70 -24.20 -10.66
N PHE A 28 14.31 -24.51 -9.43
CA PHE A 28 15.14 -25.30 -8.52
C PHE A 28 15.28 -26.76 -8.98
N TRP A 29 14.18 -27.43 -9.26
CA TRP A 29 14.19 -28.88 -9.55
C TRP A 29 14.61 -29.26 -10.96
N VAL A 30 14.54 -28.31 -11.91
CA VAL A 30 14.90 -28.58 -13.31
C VAL A 30 16.19 -27.88 -13.69
N VAL A 31 16.33 -26.60 -13.44
CA VAL A 31 17.47 -25.81 -13.93
C VAL A 31 18.74 -26.11 -13.14
N ILE A 32 18.68 -26.20 -11.82
CA ILE A 32 19.87 -26.48 -10.99
C ILE A 32 20.43 -27.88 -11.28
N PRO A 33 19.67 -28.99 -11.26
CA PRO A 33 20.21 -30.30 -11.59
C PRO A 33 20.79 -30.38 -13.01
N VAL A 34 20.10 -29.70 -13.97
CA VAL A 34 20.61 -29.65 -15.34
C VAL A 34 21.94 -28.91 -15.45
N VAL A 35 22.08 -27.76 -14.76
CA VAL A 35 23.37 -27.03 -14.73
C VAL A 35 24.46 -27.86 -14.02
N VAL A 36 24.12 -28.50 -12.91
CA VAL A 36 25.07 -29.41 -12.21
C VAL A 36 25.46 -30.58 -13.08
N CYS A 37 24.52 -31.19 -13.82
CA CYS A 37 24.81 -32.24 -14.79
C CYS A 37 25.68 -31.74 -15.96
N LEU A 38 25.39 -30.53 -16.48
CA LEU A 38 26.20 -29.94 -17.56
C LEU A 38 27.63 -29.62 -17.08
N VAL A 39 27.76 -29.06 -15.88
CA VAL A 39 29.05 -28.82 -15.23
C VAL A 39 29.78 -30.17 -15.02
N GLY A 40 29.04 -31.21 -14.62
CA GLY A 40 29.59 -32.56 -14.47
C GLY A 40 30.03 -33.21 -15.79
N LEU A 41 29.25 -33.05 -16.84
CA LEU A 41 29.52 -33.64 -18.17
C LEU A 41 30.68 -32.94 -18.90
N GLU A 42 30.83 -31.61 -18.70
CA GLU A 42 31.87 -30.82 -19.37
C GLU A 42 33.16 -30.66 -18.53
N GLY A 43 33.07 -30.92 -17.24
CA GLY A 43 33.96 -30.34 -16.22
C GLY A 43 35.31 -31.00 -16.06
N ILE A 44 35.75 -31.95 -16.90
CA ILE A 44 36.84 -32.71 -16.33
C ILE A 44 38.01 -32.96 -17.22
N ALA A 45 37.92 -32.70 -18.47
CA ALA A 45 39.02 -32.99 -19.40
C ALA A 45 39.52 -31.76 -20.17
N GLY A 46 39.75 -30.64 -19.52
CA GLY A 46 40.39 -29.57 -20.24
C GLY A 46 40.12 -28.14 -19.70
N PRO A 47 40.53 -27.11 -20.44
CA PRO A 47 40.44 -25.70 -20.02
C PRO A 47 39.02 -25.17 -19.74
N PHE A 48 37.97 -25.96 -19.92
CA PHE A 48 36.60 -25.66 -19.52
C PHE A 48 36.31 -25.74 -18.02
N ARG A 49 37.22 -26.32 -17.24
CA ARG A 49 37.08 -26.44 -15.80
C ARG A 49 36.74 -25.12 -15.09
N SER A 50 37.07 -24.01 -15.70
CA SER A 50 36.97 -22.69 -15.08
C SER A 50 35.73 -21.90 -15.46
N MET A 51 34.76 -22.41 -16.25
CA MET A 51 33.75 -21.52 -16.82
C MET A 51 32.29 -21.89 -16.63
N ASN A 52 31.97 -23.19 -16.56
CA ASN A 52 30.54 -23.56 -16.44
C ASN A 52 29.98 -23.26 -15.05
N HIS A 53 30.84 -23.14 -14.04
CA HIS A 53 30.43 -22.78 -12.69
C HIS A 53 30.06 -21.30 -12.55
N TYR A 54 30.42 -20.39 -13.47
CA TYR A 54 29.95 -19.00 -13.46
C TYR A 54 28.43 -18.90 -13.62
N HIS A 55 27.75 -19.90 -14.17
CA HIS A 55 26.31 -19.99 -14.19
C HIS A 55 25.69 -20.13 -12.80
N LEU A 56 26.43 -20.62 -11.82
CA LEU A 56 25.93 -20.73 -10.45
C LEU A 56 25.75 -19.37 -9.78
N LEU A 57 26.46 -18.32 -10.21
CA LEU A 57 26.29 -16.97 -9.68
C LEU A 57 24.91 -16.36 -10.02
N PRO A 58 24.49 -16.30 -11.30
CA PRO A 58 23.12 -15.89 -11.64
C PRO A 58 22.06 -16.79 -11.02
N LEU A 59 22.32 -18.10 -10.89
CA LEU A 59 21.42 -19.03 -10.21
C LEU A 59 21.28 -18.72 -8.73
N THR A 60 22.35 -18.31 -8.05
CA THR A 60 22.32 -17.89 -6.64
C THR A 60 21.43 -16.67 -6.44
N VAL A 61 21.62 -15.65 -7.28
CA VAL A 61 20.81 -14.42 -7.24
C VAL A 61 19.38 -14.72 -7.64
N GLY A 62 19.17 -15.48 -8.72
CA GLY A 62 17.83 -15.88 -9.16
C GLY A 62 17.07 -16.68 -8.11
N ALA A 63 17.75 -17.63 -7.44
CA ALA A 63 17.15 -18.39 -6.35
C ALA A 63 16.76 -17.46 -5.18
N TYR A 64 17.60 -16.51 -4.81
CA TYR A 64 17.29 -15.55 -3.75
C TYR A 64 16.08 -14.68 -4.07
N LEU A 65 15.93 -14.24 -5.31
CA LEU A 65 14.81 -13.39 -5.75
C LEU A 65 13.52 -14.20 -5.96
N LEU A 66 13.59 -15.35 -6.63
CA LEU A 66 12.42 -16.18 -6.94
C LEU A 66 11.78 -16.86 -5.72
N PHE A 67 12.56 -17.14 -4.68
CA PHE A 67 12.05 -17.74 -3.44
C PHE A 67 11.60 -16.70 -2.41
N PHE A 68 11.35 -15.47 -2.82
CA PHE A 68 10.91 -14.40 -1.93
C PHE A 68 9.65 -14.75 -1.13
N GLU A 69 8.69 -15.41 -1.75
CA GLU A 69 7.42 -15.84 -1.13
C GLU A 69 7.57 -17.01 -0.14
N HIS A 70 8.63 -17.81 -0.24
CA HIS A 70 8.80 -19.03 0.56
C HIS A 70 9.46 -18.81 1.93
N GLY A 71 9.63 -17.55 2.32
CA GLY A 71 10.22 -17.17 3.60
C GLY A 71 11.75 -17.07 3.59
N GLU A 72 12.25 -16.27 4.50
CA GLU A 72 13.66 -15.89 4.55
C GLU A 72 14.63 -17.07 4.73
N ARG A 73 14.20 -18.10 5.49
CA ARG A 73 15.00 -19.31 5.72
C ARG A 73 15.21 -20.13 4.45
N ALA A 74 14.15 -20.33 3.67
CA ALA A 74 14.23 -21.05 2.41
C ALA A 74 15.14 -20.33 1.40
N ARG A 75 14.97 -19.01 1.25
CA ARG A 75 15.83 -18.18 0.40
C ARG A 75 17.31 -18.32 0.74
N ARG A 76 17.66 -18.19 2.03
CA ARG A 76 19.05 -18.31 2.50
C ARG A 76 19.62 -19.69 2.27
N LEU A 77 18.83 -20.76 2.46
CA LEU A 77 19.27 -22.13 2.23
C LEU A 77 19.54 -22.37 0.74
N TYR A 78 18.65 -21.96 -0.16
CA TYR A 78 18.82 -22.17 -1.60
C TYR A 78 19.97 -21.33 -2.17
N ALA A 79 20.05 -20.04 -1.84
CA ALA A 79 21.13 -19.18 -2.28
C ALA A 79 22.47 -19.62 -1.70
N GLY A 80 22.50 -19.99 -0.42
CA GLY A 80 23.70 -20.52 0.24
C GLY A 80 24.15 -21.85 -0.37
N GLY A 81 23.22 -22.73 -0.72
CA GLY A 81 23.50 -24.00 -1.39
C GLY A 81 24.16 -23.79 -2.76
N CYS A 82 23.57 -22.90 -3.60
CA CYS A 82 24.15 -22.56 -4.90
C CYS A 82 25.57 -21.94 -4.76
N LEU A 83 25.73 -21.04 -3.80
CA LEU A 83 27.03 -20.41 -3.53
C LEU A 83 28.07 -21.44 -3.03
N ALA A 84 27.66 -22.34 -2.13
CA ALA A 84 28.53 -23.38 -1.61
C ALA A 84 28.99 -24.33 -2.73
N ILE A 85 28.14 -24.72 -3.65
CA ILE A 85 28.46 -25.50 -4.84
C ILE A 85 29.46 -24.74 -5.72
N PHE A 86 29.18 -23.45 -6.00
CA PHE A 86 30.09 -22.60 -6.77
C PHE A 86 31.50 -22.55 -6.15
N VAL A 87 31.59 -22.24 -4.87
CA VAL A 87 32.87 -22.15 -4.15
C VAL A 87 33.57 -23.49 -4.12
N SER A 88 32.85 -24.59 -3.92
CA SER A 88 33.44 -25.94 -3.90
C SER A 88 34.03 -26.37 -5.24
N VAL A 89 33.37 -25.96 -6.36
CA VAL A 89 33.90 -26.19 -7.71
C VAL A 89 35.15 -25.32 -7.95
N GLU A 90 35.11 -24.04 -7.55
CA GLU A 90 36.22 -23.09 -7.73
C GLU A 90 37.46 -23.50 -6.95
N LEU A 91 37.27 -23.95 -5.71
CA LEU A 91 38.37 -24.46 -4.88
C LEU A 91 38.84 -25.87 -5.26
N GLY A 92 38.21 -26.51 -6.25
CA GLY A 92 38.56 -27.87 -6.68
C GLY A 92 38.19 -28.96 -5.67
N LEU A 93 37.33 -28.65 -4.68
CA LEU A 93 36.88 -29.62 -3.68
C LEU A 93 35.85 -30.61 -4.25
N LEU A 94 35.10 -30.20 -5.26
CA LEU A 94 34.22 -31.07 -6.04
C LEU A 94 34.88 -31.41 -7.37
N THR A 95 35.38 -32.64 -7.50
CA THR A 95 35.87 -33.20 -8.76
C THR A 95 34.82 -34.18 -9.26
N LEU A 96 34.16 -33.86 -10.36
CA LEU A 96 33.24 -34.76 -11.03
C LEU A 96 33.97 -35.59 -12.11
N PRO A 97 33.61 -36.88 -12.36
CA PRO A 97 34.29 -37.74 -13.31
C PRO A 97 34.19 -37.23 -14.75
N ALA A 98 35.29 -37.30 -15.51
CA ALA A 98 35.38 -36.80 -16.88
C ALA A 98 34.61 -37.70 -17.86
N LEU A 99 33.63 -37.17 -18.51
CA LEU A 99 32.97 -37.72 -19.69
C LEU A 99 33.33 -36.88 -20.95
N GLY A 100 34.62 -36.46 -21.04
CA GLY A 100 35.03 -35.43 -21.99
C GLY A 100 35.04 -35.89 -23.44
N LEU A 101 34.28 -35.21 -24.28
CA LEU A 101 34.49 -35.16 -25.73
C LEU A 101 35.48 -34.01 -26.02
N PRO A 102 36.48 -34.22 -26.88
CA PRO A 102 37.45 -33.17 -27.23
C PRO A 102 36.78 -32.13 -28.13
N TYR A 103 36.65 -30.89 -27.65
CA TYR A 103 36.20 -29.74 -28.45
C TYR A 103 37.42 -28.96 -28.99
N PRO A 104 37.31 -28.42 -30.24
CA PRO A 104 38.34 -27.53 -30.79
C PRO A 104 38.52 -26.28 -29.92
N PRO A 105 39.73 -25.72 -29.75
CA PRO A 105 40.01 -24.56 -28.94
C PRO A 105 39.17 -23.31 -29.31
N GLU A 106 38.85 -23.17 -30.58
CA GLU A 106 38.02 -22.06 -31.08
C GLU A 106 36.56 -22.17 -30.62
N ALA A 107 35.97 -23.35 -30.69
CA ALA A 107 34.63 -23.63 -30.19
C ALA A 107 34.54 -23.38 -28.67
N GLN A 108 35.61 -23.70 -27.95
CA GLN A 108 35.73 -23.43 -26.52
C GLN A 108 35.68 -21.92 -26.22
N ARG A 109 36.44 -21.11 -26.94
CA ARG A 109 36.48 -19.65 -26.75
C ARG A 109 35.16 -18.99 -27.07
N THR A 110 34.53 -19.39 -28.14
CA THR A 110 33.21 -18.87 -28.55
C THR A 110 32.14 -19.28 -27.55
N GLY A 111 32.11 -20.52 -27.11
CA GLY A 111 31.15 -21.01 -26.12
C GLY A 111 31.26 -20.25 -24.79
N ARG A 112 32.46 -19.87 -24.37
CA ARG A 112 32.69 -19.04 -23.18
C ARG A 112 31.93 -17.70 -23.24
N TRP A 113 32.14 -16.98 -24.32
CA TRP A 113 31.50 -15.69 -24.47
C TRP A 113 29.96 -15.78 -24.54
N ILE A 114 29.43 -16.79 -25.24
CA ILE A 114 28.00 -17.04 -25.31
C ILE A 114 27.44 -17.30 -23.93
N LEU A 115 28.07 -18.14 -23.13
CA LEU A 115 27.61 -18.46 -21.79
C LEU A 115 27.71 -17.26 -20.85
N PHE A 116 28.80 -16.47 -20.94
CA PHE A 116 28.95 -15.25 -20.16
C PHE A 116 27.82 -14.24 -20.44
N PHE A 117 27.58 -13.94 -21.72
CA PHE A 117 26.52 -13.00 -22.09
C PHE A 117 25.12 -13.51 -21.77
N ALA A 118 24.86 -14.82 -21.94
CA ALA A 118 23.60 -15.43 -21.57
C ALA A 118 23.33 -15.33 -20.06
N SER A 119 24.37 -15.58 -19.23
CA SER A 119 24.28 -15.45 -17.77
C SER A 119 24.05 -14.00 -17.34
N PHE A 120 24.76 -13.06 -17.97
CA PHE A 120 24.57 -11.64 -17.71
C PHE A 120 23.18 -11.16 -18.11
N ALA A 121 22.69 -11.54 -19.30
CA ALA A 121 21.35 -11.22 -19.75
C ALA A 121 20.27 -11.81 -18.83
N SER A 122 20.46 -13.05 -18.37
CA SER A 122 19.54 -13.67 -17.39
C SER A 122 19.51 -12.91 -16.07
N LEU A 123 20.66 -12.49 -15.55
CA LEU A 123 20.73 -11.70 -14.32
C LEU A 123 20.03 -10.35 -14.46
N MET A 124 20.29 -9.65 -15.57
CA MET A 124 19.64 -8.36 -15.85
C MET A 124 18.13 -8.51 -15.96
N TYR A 125 17.66 -9.55 -16.64
CA TYR A 125 16.22 -9.81 -16.76
C TYR A 125 15.54 -10.08 -15.40
N VAL A 126 16.17 -10.91 -14.55
CA VAL A 126 15.65 -11.16 -13.20
C VAL A 126 15.65 -9.88 -12.35
N ALA A 127 16.69 -9.05 -12.49
CA ALA A 127 16.75 -7.76 -11.80
C ALA A 127 15.63 -6.81 -12.28
N GLU A 128 15.36 -6.75 -13.58
CA GLU A 128 14.24 -5.95 -14.12
C GLU A 128 12.88 -6.42 -13.60
N LEU A 129 12.63 -7.71 -13.56
CA LEU A 129 11.39 -8.26 -12.99
C LEU A 129 11.23 -7.88 -11.53
N PHE A 130 12.30 -8.02 -10.73
CA PHE A 130 12.27 -7.67 -9.32
C PHE A 130 12.03 -6.17 -9.09
N LEU A 131 12.69 -5.32 -9.88
CA LEU A 131 12.48 -3.87 -9.81
C LEU A 131 11.06 -3.48 -10.21
N ALA A 132 10.47 -4.15 -11.20
CA ALA A 132 9.09 -3.94 -11.60
C ALA A 132 8.10 -4.33 -10.49
N ASP A 133 8.30 -5.50 -9.85
CA ASP A 133 7.47 -5.95 -8.73
C ASP A 133 7.59 -5.00 -7.52
N LEU A 134 8.81 -4.53 -7.21
CA LEU A 134 9.04 -3.57 -6.14
C LEU A 134 8.32 -2.25 -6.41
N ALA A 135 8.43 -1.73 -7.63
CA ALA A 135 7.76 -0.50 -8.03
C ALA A 135 6.23 -0.63 -7.96
N GLU A 136 5.69 -1.77 -8.32
CA GLU A 136 4.25 -2.05 -8.19
C GLU A 136 3.80 -2.13 -6.74
N ALA A 137 4.58 -2.81 -5.87
CA ALA A 137 4.30 -2.87 -4.43
C ALA A 137 4.33 -1.48 -3.77
N GLU A 138 5.30 -0.64 -4.14
CA GLU A 138 5.37 0.75 -3.67
C GLU A 138 4.15 1.57 -4.11
N ARG A 139 3.70 1.42 -5.35
CA ARG A 139 2.48 2.09 -5.86
C ARG A 139 1.23 1.66 -5.10
N GLN A 140 1.07 0.36 -4.85
CA GLN A 140 -0.06 -0.18 -4.10
C GLN A 140 -0.06 0.34 -2.65
N LEU A 141 1.10 0.37 -2.00
CA LEU A 141 1.25 0.92 -0.67
C LEU A 141 0.93 2.42 -0.62
N ALA A 142 1.45 3.19 -1.58
CA ALA A 142 1.14 4.62 -1.69
C ALA A 142 -0.36 4.84 -1.90
N GLY A 143 -1.01 4.09 -2.80
CA GLY A 143 -2.45 4.17 -3.03
C GLY A 143 -3.29 3.77 -1.82
N ALA A 144 -2.87 2.74 -1.06
CA ALA A 144 -3.52 2.36 0.18
C ALA A 144 -3.39 3.43 1.26
N ASN A 145 -2.22 4.06 1.38
CA ASN A 145 -1.99 5.16 2.30
C ASN A 145 -2.85 6.39 1.96
N THR A 146 -2.94 6.77 0.68
CA THR A 146 -3.80 7.88 0.24
C THR A 146 -5.27 7.61 0.58
N ARG A 147 -5.78 6.41 0.30
CA ARG A 147 -7.16 6.03 0.68
C ARG A 147 -7.40 6.08 2.18
N LEU A 148 -6.42 5.64 2.98
CA LEU A 148 -6.50 5.72 4.43
C LEU A 148 -6.54 7.18 4.90
N GLU A 149 -5.77 8.06 4.28
CA GLU A 149 -5.77 9.49 4.55
C GLU A 149 -7.12 10.13 4.24
N GLU A 150 -7.67 9.88 3.05
CA GLU A 150 -8.99 10.36 2.66
C GLU A 150 -10.10 9.90 3.63
N LEU A 151 -10.06 8.63 4.06
CA LEU A 151 -11.03 8.11 5.04
C LEU A 151 -10.90 8.79 6.41
N LEU A 152 -9.70 9.07 6.87
CA LEU A 152 -9.45 9.77 8.13
C LEU A 152 -9.88 11.24 8.05
N GLU A 153 -9.63 11.92 6.93
CA GLU A 153 -10.02 13.31 6.71
C GLU A 153 -11.54 13.48 6.58
N ASN A 154 -12.24 12.47 6.06
CA ASN A 154 -13.71 12.46 6.06
C ASN A 154 -14.33 12.25 7.46
N MET A 155 -13.55 11.80 8.44
CA MET A 155 -14.05 11.53 9.81
C MET A 155 -13.58 12.56 10.83
N LEU A 156 -12.48 13.26 10.56
CA LEU A 156 -11.84 14.20 11.49
C LEU A 156 -11.34 15.43 10.72
N PRO A 157 -11.35 16.63 11.32
CA PRO A 157 -10.71 17.81 10.74
C PRO A 157 -9.26 17.51 10.33
N ALA A 158 -8.80 18.07 9.22
CA ALA A 158 -7.49 17.78 8.66
C ALA A 158 -6.34 18.00 9.65
N SER A 159 -6.39 19.08 10.42
CA SER A 159 -5.39 19.40 11.48
C SER A 159 -5.40 18.35 12.61
N ILE A 160 -6.58 17.87 12.97
CA ILE A 160 -6.78 16.86 14.02
C ILE A 160 -6.29 15.49 13.55
N SER A 161 -6.61 15.10 12.31
CA SER A 161 -6.17 13.83 11.73
C SER A 161 -4.64 13.77 11.60
N GLN A 162 -3.99 14.87 11.18
CA GLN A 162 -2.53 14.97 11.12
C GLN A 162 -1.88 14.87 12.49
N ARG A 163 -2.45 15.56 13.50
CA ARG A 163 -1.95 15.50 14.87
C ARG A 163 -2.11 14.11 15.48
N LEU A 164 -3.24 13.44 15.27
CA LEU A 164 -3.49 12.08 15.74
C LEU A 164 -2.48 11.08 15.16
N ARG A 165 -2.16 11.22 13.88
CA ARG A 165 -1.12 10.39 13.21
C ARG A 165 0.26 10.62 13.81
N ARG A 166 0.62 11.88 14.06
CA ARG A 166 1.94 12.25 14.58
C ARG A 166 2.15 11.80 16.02
N GLU A 167 1.13 11.99 16.87
CA GLU A 167 1.22 11.71 18.30
C GLU A 167 0.86 10.27 18.68
N GLY A 168 0.07 9.58 17.85
CA GLY A 168 -0.36 8.18 18.07
C GLY A 168 -1.26 7.99 19.31
N ARG A 169 -1.81 9.08 19.87
CA ARG A 169 -2.64 9.09 21.07
C ARG A 169 -3.77 10.12 20.99
N THR A 170 -4.82 9.91 21.75
CA THR A 170 -5.90 10.87 21.93
C THR A 170 -5.42 12.10 22.71
N PHE A 171 -5.99 13.25 22.41
CA PHE A 171 -5.68 14.53 23.03
C PHE A 171 -6.93 15.37 23.19
N ALA A 172 -6.86 16.38 24.04
CA ALA A 172 -7.91 17.38 24.23
C ALA A 172 -7.26 18.74 24.49
N ASP A 173 -7.81 19.77 23.85
CA ASP A 173 -7.34 21.15 23.94
C ASP A 173 -8.47 22.06 24.45
N ALA A 174 -8.12 23.05 25.28
CA ALA A 174 -9.05 24.05 25.77
C ALA A 174 -9.02 25.29 24.86
N PHE A 175 -10.20 25.74 24.45
CA PHE A 175 -10.42 26.93 23.65
C PHE A 175 -11.23 27.93 24.49
N GLY A 176 -10.66 29.11 24.71
CA GLY A 176 -11.28 30.13 25.60
C GLY A 176 -12.45 30.87 24.95
N GLU A 177 -12.38 31.05 23.63
CA GLU A 177 -13.39 31.80 22.87
C GLU A 177 -13.72 31.06 21.58
N CYS A 178 -14.89 30.47 21.55
CA CYS A 178 -15.45 29.84 20.36
C CYS A 178 -16.98 29.93 20.37
N SER A 179 -17.60 29.60 19.27
CA SER A 179 -19.07 29.51 19.17
C SER A 179 -19.46 28.16 18.60
N VAL A 180 -20.58 27.65 19.07
CA VAL A 180 -21.17 26.38 18.60
C VAL A 180 -22.60 26.66 18.13
N LEU A 181 -22.94 26.07 16.99
CA LEU A 181 -24.27 26.13 16.38
C LEU A 181 -24.86 24.71 16.38
N PHE A 182 -26.12 24.62 16.78
CA PHE A 182 -26.97 23.46 16.55
C PHE A 182 -28.13 23.85 15.65
N ALA A 183 -28.30 23.11 14.55
CA ALA A 183 -29.50 23.21 13.69
C ALA A 183 -30.25 21.89 13.74
N ASP A 184 -31.56 21.95 14.01
CA ASP A 184 -32.45 20.80 14.25
C ASP A 184 -33.68 20.91 13.36
N ILE A 185 -34.16 19.81 12.79
CA ILE A 185 -35.29 19.79 11.87
C ILE A 185 -36.60 19.82 12.67
N VAL A 186 -37.44 20.81 12.40
CA VAL A 186 -38.72 20.96 13.08
C VAL A 186 -39.66 19.81 12.71
N GLY A 187 -40.16 19.10 13.73
CA GLY A 187 -41.13 18.02 13.55
C GLY A 187 -40.55 16.74 12.95
N TYR A 188 -39.24 16.54 13.04
CA TYR A 188 -38.56 15.37 12.47
C TYR A 188 -39.13 14.03 12.93
N THR A 189 -39.51 13.88 14.20
CA THR A 189 -40.09 12.63 14.71
C THR A 189 -41.33 12.20 13.91
N ALA A 190 -42.28 13.13 13.68
CA ALA A 190 -43.47 12.86 12.88
C ALA A 190 -43.13 12.64 11.40
N LEU A 191 -42.13 13.37 10.88
CA LEU A 191 -41.62 13.22 9.52
C LEU A 191 -41.01 11.82 9.29
N SER A 192 -40.20 11.33 10.23
CA SER A 192 -39.54 10.02 10.15
C SER A 192 -40.51 8.84 10.11
N GLU A 193 -41.70 8.98 10.69
CA GLU A 193 -42.77 7.98 10.65
C GLU A 193 -43.52 7.97 9.32
N SER A 194 -43.58 9.10 8.63
CA SER A 194 -44.41 9.30 7.45
C SER A 194 -43.69 9.23 6.12
N VAL A 195 -42.40 9.50 6.11
CA VAL A 195 -41.62 9.59 4.87
C VAL A 195 -40.80 8.30 4.64
N PRO A 196 -41.05 7.54 3.57
CA PRO A 196 -40.20 6.47 3.15
C PRO A 196 -38.81 7.03 2.80
N ASN A 197 -37.74 6.37 3.27
CA ASN A 197 -36.34 6.78 3.01
C ASN A 197 -35.93 8.13 3.61
N VAL A 198 -36.39 8.44 4.83
CA VAL A 198 -36.03 9.66 5.57
C VAL A 198 -34.50 9.88 5.64
N VAL A 199 -33.69 8.82 5.59
CA VAL A 199 -32.22 8.90 5.57
C VAL A 199 -31.72 9.62 4.33
N ASN A 200 -32.29 9.37 3.15
CA ASN A 200 -31.91 10.06 1.91
C ASN A 200 -32.26 11.54 1.95
N LEU A 201 -33.37 11.88 2.62
CA LEU A 201 -33.74 13.27 2.83
C LEU A 201 -32.76 13.98 3.76
N LEU A 202 -32.40 13.36 4.88
CA LEU A 202 -31.37 13.88 5.78
C LEU A 202 -30.01 14.05 5.08
N ASP A 203 -29.61 13.06 4.29
CA ASP A 203 -28.37 13.10 3.52
C ASP A 203 -28.35 14.30 2.56
N ALA A 204 -29.43 14.55 1.83
CA ALA A 204 -29.54 15.69 0.93
C ALA A 204 -29.50 17.04 1.69
N ILE A 205 -30.16 17.15 2.84
CA ILE A 205 -30.15 18.36 3.67
C ILE A 205 -28.76 18.60 4.25
N PHE A 206 -28.17 17.55 4.84
CA PHE A 206 -26.86 17.67 5.49
C PHE A 206 -25.75 17.89 4.47
N SER A 207 -25.79 17.29 3.30
CA SER A 207 -24.84 17.59 2.21
C SER A 207 -24.93 19.07 1.81
N ARG A 208 -26.13 19.63 1.74
CA ARG A 208 -26.30 21.06 1.47
C ARG A 208 -25.72 21.94 2.59
N PHE A 209 -25.88 21.53 3.85
CA PHE A 209 -25.27 22.21 4.99
C PHE A 209 -23.75 22.04 5.05
N ASP A 210 -23.22 20.89 4.63
CA ASP A 210 -21.79 20.64 4.50
C ASP A 210 -21.16 21.64 3.52
N ASP A 211 -21.75 21.80 2.33
CA ASP A 211 -21.31 22.79 1.34
C ASP A 211 -21.28 24.22 1.92
N LEU A 212 -22.32 24.62 2.65
CA LEU A 212 -22.41 25.95 3.26
C LEU A 212 -21.37 26.15 4.35
N THR A 213 -21.12 25.12 5.16
CA THR A 213 -20.17 25.13 6.27
C THR A 213 -18.74 25.24 5.73
N GLU A 214 -18.40 24.44 4.72
CA GLU A 214 -17.08 24.45 4.06
C GLU A 214 -16.81 25.81 3.40
N HIS A 215 -17.75 26.34 2.62
CA HIS A 215 -17.63 27.66 1.98
C HIS A 215 -17.49 28.82 2.98
N SER A 216 -17.98 28.63 4.21
CA SER A 216 -17.83 29.61 5.29
C SER A 216 -16.54 29.44 6.09
N GLY A 217 -15.73 28.44 5.79
CA GLY A 217 -14.50 28.11 6.54
C GLY A 217 -14.78 27.77 8.00
N LEU A 218 -15.88 27.04 8.24
CA LEU A 218 -16.32 26.62 9.56
C LEU A 218 -16.20 25.11 9.72
N GLU A 219 -16.14 24.63 10.96
CA GLU A 219 -15.89 23.24 11.25
C GLU A 219 -17.18 22.48 11.58
N LYS A 220 -17.56 21.53 10.73
CA LYS A 220 -18.59 20.55 11.07
C LYS A 220 -18.04 19.60 12.12
N ILE A 221 -18.73 19.49 13.25
CA ILE A 221 -18.33 18.59 14.34
C ILE A 221 -18.96 17.22 14.17
N LYS A 222 -20.27 17.14 14.09
CA LYS A 222 -21.03 15.89 13.93
C LYS A 222 -22.49 16.14 13.62
N THR A 223 -23.19 15.07 13.29
CA THR A 223 -24.67 15.02 13.33
C THR A 223 -25.12 14.19 14.52
N ILE A 224 -26.24 14.56 15.14
CA ILE A 224 -26.85 13.85 16.27
C ILE A 224 -28.34 13.65 15.92
N GLY A 225 -28.63 12.48 15.31
CA GLY A 225 -29.97 12.26 14.74
C GLY A 225 -30.27 13.24 13.61
N ASP A 226 -31.25 14.12 13.81
CA ASP A 226 -31.63 15.19 12.89
C ASP A 226 -31.00 16.56 13.23
N ALA A 227 -30.14 16.60 14.23
CA ALA A 227 -29.39 17.81 14.58
C ALA A 227 -28.02 17.84 13.89
N TYR A 228 -27.66 19.01 13.37
CA TYR A 228 -26.41 19.32 12.71
C TYR A 228 -25.60 20.27 13.57
N MET A 229 -24.35 19.93 13.91
CA MET A 229 -23.48 20.67 14.82
C MET A 229 -22.28 21.25 14.09
N VAL A 230 -22.09 22.56 14.21
CA VAL A 230 -20.96 23.32 13.65
C VAL A 230 -20.30 24.15 14.73
N ALA A 231 -19.01 24.36 14.61
CA ALA A 231 -18.26 25.24 15.49
C ALA A 231 -17.42 26.23 14.70
N ALA A 232 -17.11 27.34 15.36
CA ALA A 232 -16.20 28.38 14.89
C ALA A 232 -15.23 28.78 16.01
N GLY A 233 -13.97 29.04 15.67
CA GLY A 233 -12.91 29.29 16.63
C GLY A 233 -12.18 28.03 17.10
N ILE A 234 -12.47 26.90 16.46
CA ILE A 234 -11.84 25.59 16.64
C ILE A 234 -11.74 24.87 15.28
N PRO A 235 -10.72 24.02 15.03
CA PRO A 235 -9.51 23.89 15.85
C PRO A 235 -8.58 25.10 15.76
N GLU A 236 -8.88 26.03 14.87
CA GLU A 236 -8.15 27.28 14.69
C GLU A 236 -8.94 28.44 15.29
N ALA A 237 -8.29 29.23 16.15
CA ALA A 237 -8.91 30.40 16.76
C ALA A 237 -9.22 31.48 15.70
N ARG A 238 -10.45 32.04 15.76
CA ARG A 238 -10.86 33.15 14.90
C ARG A 238 -11.68 34.18 15.69
N PRO A 239 -11.40 35.48 15.53
CA PRO A 239 -12.05 36.51 16.33
C PRO A 239 -13.52 36.76 15.95
N ASP A 240 -13.91 36.40 14.72
CA ASP A 240 -15.27 36.57 14.18
C ASP A 240 -16.15 35.30 14.35
N HIS A 241 -15.79 34.39 15.27
CA HIS A 241 -16.45 33.10 15.44
C HIS A 241 -17.99 33.19 15.57
N ALA A 242 -18.48 34.16 16.35
CA ALA A 242 -19.92 34.32 16.60
C ALA A 242 -20.67 34.87 15.36
N SER A 243 -20.11 35.89 14.69
CA SER A 243 -20.70 36.46 13.48
C SER A 243 -20.67 35.52 12.29
N ALA A 244 -19.64 34.75 12.15
CA ALA A 244 -19.51 33.74 11.10
C ALA A 244 -20.57 32.62 11.23
N LEU A 245 -20.84 32.15 12.46
CA LEU A 245 -21.92 31.19 12.70
C LEU A 245 -23.30 31.80 12.49
N ALA A 246 -23.52 33.08 12.89
CA ALA A 246 -24.76 33.75 12.65
C ALA A 246 -25.05 33.90 11.13
N GLU A 247 -24.02 34.20 10.34
CA GLU A 247 -24.15 34.27 8.89
C GLU A 247 -24.44 32.87 8.28
N LEU A 248 -23.74 31.82 8.74
CA LEU A 248 -24.05 30.46 8.35
C LEU A 248 -25.49 30.07 8.69
N ALA A 249 -25.99 30.43 9.88
CA ALA A 249 -27.34 30.15 10.32
C ALA A 249 -28.40 30.76 9.37
N LEU A 250 -28.20 32.00 8.92
CA LEU A 250 -29.06 32.65 7.95
C LEU A 250 -29.04 31.95 6.58
N ARG A 251 -27.88 31.51 6.15
CA ARG A 251 -27.74 30.73 4.92
C ARG A 251 -28.41 29.36 5.01
N MET A 252 -28.27 28.66 6.16
CA MET A 252 -28.97 27.40 6.40
C MET A 252 -30.47 27.55 6.41
N GLN A 253 -31.01 28.66 7.01
CA GLN A 253 -32.43 28.97 6.96
C GLN A 253 -32.94 29.27 5.55
N ALA A 254 -32.12 29.89 4.71
CA ALA A 254 -32.47 30.07 3.30
C ALA A 254 -32.44 28.74 2.54
N ALA A 255 -31.41 27.91 2.77
CA ALA A 255 -31.22 26.63 2.08
C ALA A 255 -32.32 25.61 2.41
N ILE A 256 -32.83 25.57 3.64
CA ILE A 256 -33.89 24.60 4.00
C ILE A 256 -35.19 24.84 3.22
N THR A 257 -35.41 26.04 2.68
CA THR A 257 -36.58 26.33 1.82
C THR A 257 -36.54 25.59 0.48
N GLU A 258 -35.38 25.05 0.08
CA GLU A 258 -35.21 24.17 -1.08
C GLU A 258 -35.92 22.81 -0.84
N PHE A 259 -36.25 22.48 0.42
CA PHE A 259 -36.92 21.25 0.85
C PHE A 259 -38.38 21.57 1.31
N PRO A 260 -39.38 21.35 0.46
CA PRO A 260 -40.74 21.80 0.73
C PRO A 260 -41.34 21.22 2.02
N GLY A 261 -41.92 22.09 2.83
CA GLY A 261 -42.60 21.70 4.08
C GLY A 261 -41.64 21.47 5.26
N LEU A 262 -40.35 21.71 5.09
CA LEU A 262 -39.37 21.61 6.18
C LEU A 262 -38.99 23.00 6.72
N ALA A 263 -38.69 23.01 8.01
CA ALA A 263 -38.11 24.14 8.71
C ALA A 263 -37.04 23.67 9.69
N ILE A 264 -36.13 24.55 10.05
CA ILE A 264 -35.08 24.26 11.06
C ILE A 264 -35.16 25.25 12.22
N ARG A 265 -34.75 24.76 13.38
CA ARG A 265 -34.45 25.59 14.55
C ARG A 265 -32.95 25.67 14.71
N ILE A 266 -32.42 26.87 14.94
CA ILE A 266 -31.00 27.08 15.14
C ILE A 266 -30.76 27.74 16.49
N GLY A 267 -29.84 27.19 17.25
CA GLY A 267 -29.32 27.76 18.47
C GLY A 267 -27.81 27.99 18.34
N ILE A 268 -27.32 29.14 18.77
CA ILE A 268 -25.91 29.49 18.81
C ILE A 268 -25.55 29.89 20.24
N ASN A 269 -24.44 29.36 20.74
CA ASN A 269 -23.86 29.76 22.01
C ASN A 269 -22.37 30.03 21.84
N SER A 270 -21.85 31.01 22.61
CA SER A 270 -20.42 31.35 22.63
C SER A 270 -19.87 31.18 24.04
N GLY A 271 -18.69 30.58 24.14
CA GLY A 271 -18.04 30.34 25.42
C GLY A 271 -16.77 29.50 25.30
N ALA A 272 -16.21 29.18 26.44
CA ALA A 272 -15.07 28.27 26.50
C ALA A 272 -15.51 26.81 26.27
N VAL A 273 -14.72 26.05 25.49
CA VAL A 273 -14.94 24.62 25.32
C VAL A 273 -13.63 23.86 25.40
N VAL A 274 -13.73 22.58 25.70
CA VAL A 274 -12.67 21.60 25.49
C VAL A 274 -13.02 20.80 24.24
N ALA A 275 -12.14 20.79 23.25
CA ALA A 275 -12.28 19.98 22.05
C ALA A 275 -11.25 18.88 22.05
N GLY A 276 -11.63 17.65 21.67
CA GLY A 276 -10.67 16.56 21.70
C GLY A 276 -11.12 15.31 20.99
N VAL A 277 -10.16 14.41 20.78
CA VAL A 277 -10.40 13.09 20.22
C VAL A 277 -10.54 12.08 21.35
N ILE A 278 -11.64 11.36 21.38
CA ILE A 278 -11.88 10.26 22.31
C ILE A 278 -12.06 8.94 21.57
N GLY A 279 -11.82 7.85 22.28
CA GLY A 279 -11.97 6.48 21.78
C GLY A 279 -10.65 5.76 21.55
N LYS A 280 -10.69 4.43 21.58
CA LYS A 280 -9.53 3.54 21.30
C LYS A 280 -9.65 2.83 19.96
N LYS A 281 -10.87 2.48 19.54
CA LYS A 281 -11.15 1.75 18.30
C LYS A 281 -11.92 2.59 17.28
N ARG A 282 -12.76 3.51 17.79
CA ARG A 282 -13.50 4.49 16.99
C ARG A 282 -13.17 5.85 17.56
N PHE A 283 -12.44 6.63 16.80
CA PHE A 283 -12.10 8.00 17.16
C PHE A 283 -13.30 8.90 16.85
N ILE A 284 -13.64 9.75 17.81
CA ILE A 284 -14.67 10.77 17.67
C ILE A 284 -14.05 12.08 18.13
N TYR A 285 -14.10 13.10 17.28
CA TYR A 285 -13.79 14.46 17.66
C TYR A 285 -15.05 15.10 18.20
N ASP A 286 -14.99 15.63 19.40
CA ASP A 286 -16.16 16.19 20.07
C ASP A 286 -15.78 17.39 20.94
N LEU A 287 -16.82 18.12 21.38
CA LEU A 287 -16.72 19.32 22.18
C LEU A 287 -17.42 19.14 23.51
N TRP A 288 -16.81 19.68 24.58
CA TRP A 288 -17.36 19.73 25.92
C TRP A 288 -17.23 21.15 26.46
N GLY A 289 -18.29 21.71 26.94
CA GLY A 289 -18.39 23.04 27.57
C GLY A 289 -19.68 23.19 28.32
N ASP A 290 -19.83 24.32 29.03
CA ASP A 290 -21.05 24.65 29.80
C ASP A 290 -22.20 25.05 28.89
#